data_b2fe186c5fdec0411f1a549d583d0b44
#
_entry.id   b2fe186c5fdec0411f1a549d583d0b44
#
_cell.length_a   1.000
_cell.length_b   1.000
_cell.length_c   1.000
_cell.angle_alpha   90.00
_cell.angle_beta   90.00
_cell.angle_gamma   90.00
#
_symmetry.space_group_name_H-M   'P 1'
#
loop_
_entity.id
_entity.type
_entity.pdbx_description
1 polymer ?
#
loop_
_entity_poly.entity_id
_entity_poly.type
_entity_poly.pdbx_seq_one_letter_code
_entity_poly.pdbx_strand_id
1 'polypeptide(L)'
;HKNKKIDLAEKLYKKVIKKDPKHIRALNNLGIIFFSLKKFNKAIEVFEKTINIESNYLSGHNNLGLLFKETKNYQKATDCFKKAIKINPNYFEAHNNIGLLFYELKEYTKAISSYEKAITISPNYFETYNSIGLAFSKCGKYQNAIDKYEKAIKINPNYFKAYNNLGIALYECGEYQKAISKFKKAININPNIMESYCNIGLVYEKTGDINKAFNSYKKVPNKDPNYVYAQYNYASLLYKDKQYKKAVKIFKLINYKNSKSYLLKSLYELNDQSNFIAELDIQIKKGTTDAVIGSLINSAKIKFGIKKKNLFCEKPLNYVFAKNLIEKYDFENIFIKTSKDILNDYNFKDRQQPLLINSIQSAGNIFYNQNKFVKKMEDIIHKEIENYRVKYNKSEDGIIKSWPKNYDLKGWLVKMKSGGKIKPHIHDYGWLSGSIYINVPQKLNINSGNLVVCLDENQNEIPEKNTDNNKVINVVTGSLCLFPASLFHYTIPFKSDEERIVLAFDVMAK
;
A
#
# COMPACT_ATOMS: atom_id res chain seq x y z
N HIS A 1 -14.96 35.18 -11.40
CA HIS A 1 -16.38 35.00 -11.82
C HIS A 1 -17.13 33.94 -11.00
N LYS A 2 -16.51 32.78 -10.68
CA LYS A 2 -17.17 31.67 -9.94
C LYS A 2 -17.55 32.07 -8.52
N ASN A 3 -16.68 32.77 -7.78
CA ASN A 3 -16.94 33.22 -6.41
C ASN A 3 -18.08 34.24 -6.31
N LYS A 4 -18.15 35.21 -7.24
CA LYS A 4 -19.26 36.21 -7.29
C LYS A 4 -20.64 35.56 -7.48
N LYS A 5 -20.73 34.45 -8.25
CA LYS A 5 -21.98 33.69 -8.42
C LYS A 5 -22.36 32.92 -7.14
N ILE A 6 -21.38 32.40 -6.39
CA ILE A 6 -21.62 31.71 -5.11
C ILE A 6 -22.12 32.69 -4.04
N ASP A 7 -21.49 33.87 -3.92
CA ASP A 7 -21.89 34.90 -2.97
C ASP A 7 -23.32 35.42 -3.27
N LEU A 8 -23.68 35.56 -4.54
CA LEU A 8 -25.03 35.94 -4.95
C LEU A 8 -26.03 34.83 -4.57
N ALA A 9 -25.70 33.56 -4.84
CA ALA A 9 -26.56 32.44 -4.50
C ALA A 9 -26.77 32.34 -2.96
N GLU A 10 -25.70 32.53 -2.17
CA GLU A 10 -25.80 32.56 -0.70
C GLU A 10 -26.79 33.66 -0.24
N LYS A 11 -26.66 34.89 -0.81
CA LYS A 11 -27.57 35.99 -0.47
C LYS A 11 -29.02 35.69 -0.84
N LEU A 12 -29.25 35.09 -2.02
CA LEU A 12 -30.59 34.72 -2.48
C LEU A 12 -31.24 33.67 -1.61
N TYR A 13 -30.53 32.59 -1.28
CA TYR A 13 -31.05 31.54 -0.38
C TYR A 13 -31.34 32.10 1.01
N LYS A 14 -30.46 32.95 1.56
CA LYS A 14 -30.72 33.62 2.84
C LYS A 14 -31.98 34.50 2.81
N LYS A 15 -32.22 35.19 1.68
CA LYS A 15 -33.45 36.00 1.50
C LYS A 15 -34.71 35.10 1.48
N VAL A 16 -34.63 33.94 0.79
CA VAL A 16 -35.72 32.96 0.76
C VAL A 16 -35.99 32.43 2.17
N ILE A 17 -34.93 32.02 2.89
CA ILE A 17 -35.05 31.48 4.25
C ILE A 17 -35.54 32.52 5.26
N LYS A 18 -35.23 33.80 5.03
CA LYS A 18 -35.78 34.90 5.83
C LYS A 18 -37.30 35.03 5.68
N LYS A 19 -37.82 34.79 4.46
CA LYS A 19 -39.28 34.84 4.17
C LYS A 19 -39.98 33.55 4.62
N ASP A 20 -39.34 32.41 4.37
CA ASP A 20 -39.83 31.08 4.75
C ASP A 20 -38.70 30.29 5.48
N PRO A 21 -38.64 30.35 6.81
CA PRO A 21 -37.62 29.67 7.61
C PRO A 21 -37.64 28.12 7.50
N LYS A 22 -38.72 27.55 6.96
CA LYS A 22 -38.90 26.11 6.78
C LYS A 22 -38.67 25.68 5.31
N HIS A 23 -38.21 26.55 4.44
CA HIS A 23 -38.01 26.24 3.01
C HIS A 23 -36.83 25.27 2.83
N ILE A 24 -37.11 23.98 2.85
CA ILE A 24 -36.16 22.86 2.88
C ILE A 24 -35.14 22.90 1.76
N ARG A 25 -35.59 23.13 0.50
CA ARG A 25 -34.68 23.19 -0.65
C ARG A 25 -33.69 24.34 -0.55
N ALA A 26 -34.13 25.52 -0.05
CA ALA A 26 -33.26 26.66 0.13
C ALA A 26 -32.23 26.42 1.25
N LEU A 27 -32.64 25.80 2.35
CA LEU A 27 -31.75 25.38 3.44
C LEU A 27 -30.72 24.39 2.92
N ASN A 28 -31.16 23.31 2.26
CA ASN A 28 -30.22 22.29 1.72
C ASN A 28 -29.20 22.91 0.75
N ASN A 29 -29.64 23.78 -0.17
CA ASN A 29 -28.73 24.44 -1.12
C ASN A 29 -27.78 25.42 -0.43
N LEU A 30 -28.22 26.12 0.63
CA LEU A 30 -27.35 26.95 1.44
C LEU A 30 -26.30 26.10 2.18
N GLY A 31 -26.70 24.93 2.70
CA GLY A 31 -25.76 23.96 3.27
C GLY A 31 -24.69 23.50 2.29
N ILE A 32 -25.07 23.18 1.04
CA ILE A 32 -24.14 22.84 -0.05
C ILE A 32 -23.16 23.98 -0.33
N ILE A 33 -23.63 25.23 -0.33
CA ILE A 33 -22.76 26.39 -0.50
C ILE A 33 -21.76 26.49 0.66
N PHE A 34 -22.21 26.38 1.91
CA PHE A 34 -21.31 26.41 3.06
C PHE A 34 -20.29 25.25 3.02
N PHE A 35 -20.70 24.08 2.60
CA PHE A 35 -19.80 22.94 2.42
C PHE A 35 -18.74 23.23 1.34
N SER A 36 -19.14 23.75 0.19
CA SER A 36 -18.22 24.13 -0.89
C SER A 36 -17.21 25.23 -0.50
N LEU A 37 -17.62 26.12 0.41
CA LEU A 37 -16.78 27.17 0.99
C LEU A 37 -15.97 26.68 2.22
N LYS A 38 -16.00 25.39 2.53
CA LYS A 38 -15.36 24.76 3.71
C LYS A 38 -15.81 25.37 5.06
N LYS A 39 -17.00 26.00 5.11
CA LYS A 39 -17.62 26.51 6.33
C LYS A 39 -18.39 25.38 7.02
N PHE A 40 -17.67 24.34 7.45
CA PHE A 40 -18.25 23.05 7.84
C PHE A 40 -19.28 23.17 8.98
N ASN A 41 -18.99 23.93 10.03
CA ASN A 41 -19.94 24.10 11.15
C ASN A 41 -21.28 24.71 10.71
N LYS A 42 -21.24 25.72 9.82
CA LYS A 42 -22.47 26.32 9.27
C LYS A 42 -23.22 25.35 8.36
N ALA A 43 -22.50 24.51 7.61
CA ALA A 43 -23.11 23.48 6.78
C ALA A 43 -23.81 22.41 7.62
N ILE A 44 -23.20 21.97 8.73
CA ILE A 44 -23.80 21.01 9.69
C ILE A 44 -25.11 21.60 10.21
N GLU A 45 -25.07 22.81 10.80
CA GLU A 45 -26.23 23.48 11.37
C GLU A 45 -27.40 23.55 10.38
N VAL A 46 -27.13 23.93 9.15
CA VAL A 46 -28.18 24.08 8.13
C VAL A 46 -28.70 22.72 7.65
N PHE A 47 -27.85 21.70 7.47
CA PHE A 47 -28.32 20.35 7.12
C PHE A 47 -29.11 19.71 8.27
N GLU A 48 -28.66 19.87 9.53
CA GLU A 48 -29.39 19.39 10.68
C GLU A 48 -30.76 20.09 10.82
N LYS A 49 -30.82 21.41 10.61
CA LYS A 49 -32.10 22.15 10.53
C LYS A 49 -32.99 21.58 9.42
N THR A 50 -32.42 21.24 8.25
CA THR A 50 -33.19 20.65 7.12
C THR A 50 -33.85 19.35 7.51
N ILE A 51 -33.09 18.41 8.13
CA ILE A 51 -33.61 17.10 8.55
C ILE A 51 -34.50 17.17 9.79
N ASN A 52 -34.36 18.22 10.62
CA ASN A 52 -35.28 18.44 11.76
C ASN A 52 -36.64 18.95 11.26
N ILE A 53 -36.72 19.72 10.19
CA ILE A 53 -37.96 20.15 9.55
C ILE A 53 -38.63 18.98 8.82
N GLU A 54 -37.85 18.20 8.04
CA GLU A 54 -38.32 17.03 7.31
C GLU A 54 -37.37 15.85 7.55
N SER A 55 -37.73 14.98 8.48
CA SER A 55 -36.90 13.87 8.93
C SER A 55 -36.60 12.82 7.84
N ASN A 56 -37.42 12.79 6.80
CA ASN A 56 -37.28 11.88 5.64
C ASN A 56 -36.63 12.53 4.42
N TYR A 57 -36.04 13.72 4.57
CA TYR A 57 -35.39 14.40 3.47
C TYR A 57 -34.06 13.75 3.09
N LEU A 58 -34.11 12.89 2.06
CA LEU A 58 -32.99 12.07 1.57
C LEU A 58 -31.71 12.85 1.33
N SER A 59 -31.80 13.94 0.56
CA SER A 59 -30.64 14.78 0.21
C SER A 59 -29.98 15.40 1.44
N GLY A 60 -30.77 15.76 2.46
CA GLY A 60 -30.24 16.31 3.71
C GLY A 60 -29.36 15.29 4.46
N HIS A 61 -29.84 14.05 4.61
CA HIS A 61 -29.06 12.98 5.22
C HIS A 61 -27.81 12.64 4.40
N ASN A 62 -27.93 12.54 3.08
CA ASN A 62 -26.80 12.25 2.21
C ASN A 62 -25.73 13.35 2.25
N ASN A 63 -26.13 14.63 2.18
CA ASN A 63 -25.19 15.76 2.22
C ASN A 63 -24.52 15.90 3.58
N LEU A 64 -25.25 15.65 4.67
CA LEU A 64 -24.66 15.62 6.01
C LEU A 64 -23.67 14.46 6.15
N GLY A 65 -23.96 13.30 5.57
CA GLY A 65 -23.05 12.17 5.49
C GLY A 65 -21.74 12.51 4.73
N LEU A 66 -21.84 13.17 3.58
CA LEU A 66 -20.68 13.65 2.82
C LEU A 66 -19.83 14.63 3.63
N LEU A 67 -20.48 15.54 4.35
CA LEU A 67 -19.80 16.51 5.20
C LEU A 67 -19.08 15.84 6.37
N PHE A 68 -19.71 14.89 7.06
CA PHE A 68 -19.06 14.12 8.11
C PHE A 68 -17.90 13.26 7.60
N LYS A 69 -18.00 12.73 6.36
CA LYS A 69 -16.91 12.03 5.69
C LYS A 69 -15.71 12.97 5.47
N GLU A 70 -15.94 14.17 4.94
CA GLU A 70 -14.88 15.17 4.70
C GLU A 70 -14.22 15.63 5.99
N THR A 71 -14.99 15.73 7.09
CA THR A 71 -14.46 16.06 8.42
C THR A 71 -13.93 14.85 9.19
N LYS A 72 -13.77 13.70 8.51
CA LYS A 72 -13.27 12.43 9.06
C LYS A 72 -14.09 11.85 10.24
N ASN A 73 -15.33 12.29 10.40
CA ASN A 73 -16.25 11.69 11.37
C ASN A 73 -17.00 10.52 10.71
N TYR A 74 -16.27 9.45 10.45
CA TYR A 74 -16.71 8.33 9.64
C TYR A 74 -17.92 7.57 10.22
N GLN A 75 -18.03 7.51 11.56
CA GLN A 75 -19.20 6.88 12.20
C GLN A 75 -20.47 7.65 11.89
N LYS A 76 -20.49 8.98 12.12
CA LYS A 76 -21.65 9.82 11.81
C LYS A 76 -21.99 9.82 10.31
N ALA A 77 -20.95 9.80 9.45
CA ALA A 77 -21.16 9.67 8.01
C ALA A 77 -21.89 8.37 7.65
N THR A 78 -21.44 7.24 8.23
CA THR A 78 -22.07 5.92 8.04
C THR A 78 -23.54 5.95 8.48
N ASP A 79 -23.84 6.54 9.64
CA ASP A 79 -25.20 6.60 10.19
C ASP A 79 -26.11 7.45 9.30
N CYS A 80 -25.62 8.56 8.78
CA CYS A 80 -26.36 9.42 7.85
C CYS A 80 -26.71 8.70 6.53
N PHE A 81 -25.72 8.03 5.91
CA PHE A 81 -25.98 7.27 4.67
C PHE A 81 -26.93 6.10 4.92
N LYS A 82 -26.77 5.33 6.01
CA LYS A 82 -27.68 4.26 6.39
C LYS A 82 -29.11 4.78 6.62
N LYS A 83 -29.25 5.96 7.20
CA LYS A 83 -30.57 6.57 7.40
C LYS A 83 -31.21 6.94 6.08
N ALA A 84 -30.45 7.52 5.13
CA ALA A 84 -30.93 7.78 3.78
C ALA A 84 -31.38 6.49 3.07
N ILE A 85 -30.60 5.41 3.16
CA ILE A 85 -30.92 4.09 2.60
C ILE A 85 -32.17 3.48 3.28
N LYS A 86 -32.34 3.66 4.59
CA LYS A 86 -33.54 3.18 5.31
C LYS A 86 -34.81 3.88 4.84
N ILE A 87 -34.71 5.19 4.55
CA ILE A 87 -35.84 5.98 4.04
C ILE A 87 -36.18 5.57 2.60
N ASN A 88 -35.16 5.45 1.75
CA ASN A 88 -35.33 4.94 0.38
C ASN A 88 -34.24 3.91 0.06
N PRO A 89 -34.57 2.59 0.07
CA PRO A 89 -33.62 1.54 -0.26
C PRO A 89 -33.03 1.63 -1.69
N ASN A 90 -33.71 2.35 -2.59
CA ASN A 90 -33.27 2.57 -3.98
C ASN A 90 -32.60 3.93 -4.18
N TYR A 91 -32.07 4.54 -3.11
CA TYR A 91 -31.35 5.81 -3.22
C TYR A 91 -29.89 5.57 -3.65
N PHE A 92 -29.64 5.67 -4.95
CA PHE A 92 -28.34 5.41 -5.59
C PHE A 92 -27.18 6.13 -4.90
N GLU A 93 -27.33 7.45 -4.66
CA GLU A 93 -26.27 8.31 -4.15
C GLU A 93 -25.79 7.83 -2.77
N ALA A 94 -26.71 7.41 -1.90
CA ALA A 94 -26.33 6.94 -0.57
C ALA A 94 -25.58 5.60 -0.64
N HIS A 95 -25.99 4.67 -1.50
CA HIS A 95 -25.24 3.42 -1.72
C HIS A 95 -23.86 3.66 -2.31
N ASN A 96 -23.74 4.58 -3.27
CA ASN A 96 -22.45 4.94 -3.86
C ASN A 96 -21.53 5.65 -2.85
N ASN A 97 -22.07 6.58 -2.07
CA ASN A 97 -21.30 7.36 -1.09
C ASN A 97 -20.85 6.53 0.11
N ILE A 98 -21.68 5.61 0.61
CA ILE A 98 -21.25 4.68 1.67
C ILE A 98 -20.21 3.68 1.14
N GLY A 99 -20.27 3.30 -0.14
CA GLY A 99 -19.24 2.53 -0.81
C GLY A 99 -17.92 3.27 -0.84
N LEU A 100 -17.93 4.57 -1.19
CA LEU A 100 -16.76 5.42 -1.19
C LEU A 100 -16.17 5.58 0.23
N LEU A 101 -17.02 5.74 1.25
CA LEU A 101 -16.61 5.77 2.64
C LEU A 101 -15.90 4.48 3.07
N PHE A 102 -16.46 3.32 2.78
CA PHE A 102 -15.83 2.04 3.07
C PHE A 102 -14.52 1.84 2.31
N TYR A 103 -14.42 2.33 1.07
CA TYR A 103 -13.18 2.31 0.32
C TYR A 103 -12.06 3.14 1.00
N GLU A 104 -12.39 4.35 1.49
CA GLU A 104 -11.46 5.19 2.26
C GLU A 104 -11.03 4.53 3.58
N LEU A 105 -11.94 3.81 4.23
CA LEU A 105 -11.67 3.02 5.44
C LEU A 105 -10.91 1.72 5.16
N LYS A 106 -10.56 1.45 3.90
CA LYS A 106 -9.91 0.21 3.43
C LYS A 106 -10.78 -1.06 3.62
N GLU A 107 -12.07 -0.91 3.90
CA GLU A 107 -13.06 -1.99 4.01
C GLU A 107 -13.59 -2.36 2.60
N TYR A 108 -12.70 -2.80 1.72
CA TYR A 108 -12.96 -2.90 0.29
C TYR A 108 -14.11 -3.83 -0.09
N THR A 109 -14.35 -4.91 0.63
CA THR A 109 -15.50 -5.81 0.36
C THR A 109 -16.82 -5.16 0.73
N LYS A 110 -16.89 -4.39 1.83
CA LYS A 110 -18.09 -3.60 2.13
C LYS A 110 -18.31 -2.52 1.08
N ALA A 111 -17.21 -1.90 0.59
CA ALA A 111 -17.28 -0.96 -0.50
C ALA A 111 -17.87 -1.61 -1.75
N ILE A 112 -17.35 -2.78 -2.17
CA ILE A 112 -17.84 -3.54 -3.32
C ILE A 112 -19.33 -3.83 -3.17
N SER A 113 -19.77 -4.41 -2.04
CA SER A 113 -21.18 -4.73 -1.80
C SER A 113 -22.09 -3.50 -1.88
N SER A 114 -21.63 -2.34 -1.37
CA SER A 114 -22.38 -1.09 -1.43
C SER A 114 -22.47 -0.55 -2.87
N TYR A 115 -21.38 -0.59 -3.61
CA TYR A 115 -21.35 -0.20 -5.02
C TYR A 115 -22.18 -1.16 -5.90
N GLU A 116 -22.19 -2.45 -5.62
CA GLU A 116 -23.02 -3.42 -6.34
C GLU A 116 -24.52 -3.12 -6.19
N LYS A 117 -24.94 -2.71 -4.99
CA LYS A 117 -26.32 -2.20 -4.80
C LYS A 117 -26.55 -0.92 -5.60
N ALA A 118 -25.58 0.00 -5.65
CA ALA A 118 -25.70 1.20 -6.45
C ALA A 118 -25.87 0.90 -7.95
N ILE A 119 -25.08 -0.01 -8.54
CA ILE A 119 -25.19 -0.37 -9.96
C ILE A 119 -26.45 -1.20 -10.27
N THR A 120 -27.03 -1.90 -9.30
CA THR A 120 -28.35 -2.54 -9.47
C THR A 120 -29.44 -1.48 -9.65
N ILE A 121 -29.35 -0.35 -8.92
CA ILE A 121 -30.28 0.77 -9.01
C ILE A 121 -30.04 1.60 -10.30
N SER A 122 -28.76 1.89 -10.60
CA SER A 122 -28.36 2.69 -11.76
C SER A 122 -27.29 1.97 -12.60
N PRO A 123 -27.69 1.04 -13.51
CA PRO A 123 -26.77 0.18 -14.26
C PRO A 123 -25.84 0.90 -15.24
N ASN A 124 -26.14 2.14 -15.60
CA ASN A 124 -25.37 2.92 -16.58
C ASN A 124 -24.40 3.90 -15.95
N TYR A 125 -24.20 3.86 -14.63
CA TYR A 125 -23.28 4.77 -13.95
C TYR A 125 -21.85 4.20 -13.96
N PHE A 126 -21.09 4.55 -15.01
CA PHE A 126 -19.77 3.98 -15.32
C PHE A 126 -18.72 4.23 -14.23
N GLU A 127 -18.79 5.38 -13.50
CA GLU A 127 -17.86 5.69 -12.41
C GLU A 127 -17.95 4.67 -11.27
N THR A 128 -19.15 4.16 -10.97
CA THR A 128 -19.31 3.15 -9.92
C THR A 128 -18.65 1.83 -10.32
N TYR A 129 -18.75 1.41 -11.60
CA TYR A 129 -18.02 0.23 -12.08
C TYR A 129 -16.51 0.40 -11.95
N ASN A 130 -15.97 1.59 -12.28
CA ASN A 130 -14.57 1.90 -12.06
C ASN A 130 -14.19 1.83 -10.57
N SER A 131 -15.05 2.33 -9.67
CA SER A 131 -14.84 2.27 -8.22
C SER A 131 -14.84 0.84 -7.67
N ILE A 132 -15.72 -0.03 -8.18
CA ILE A 132 -15.71 -1.46 -7.87
C ILE A 132 -14.39 -2.10 -8.34
N GLY A 133 -13.96 -1.79 -9.57
CA GLY A 133 -12.68 -2.26 -10.10
C GLY A 133 -11.49 -1.85 -9.25
N LEU A 134 -11.46 -0.60 -8.77
CA LEU A 134 -10.44 -0.12 -7.82
C LEU A 134 -10.45 -0.92 -6.52
N ALA A 135 -11.63 -1.21 -5.96
CA ALA A 135 -11.76 -2.00 -4.73
C ALA A 135 -11.28 -3.44 -4.93
N PHE A 136 -11.63 -4.09 -6.05
CA PHE A 136 -11.11 -5.41 -6.40
C PHE A 136 -9.58 -5.41 -6.58
N SER A 137 -9.01 -4.38 -7.23
CA SER A 137 -7.56 -4.25 -7.41
C SER A 137 -6.84 -4.13 -6.06
N LYS A 138 -7.43 -3.41 -5.08
CA LYS A 138 -6.88 -3.34 -3.71
C LYS A 138 -6.88 -4.69 -3.00
N CYS A 139 -7.85 -5.55 -3.29
CA CYS A 139 -7.91 -6.93 -2.78
C CYS A 139 -7.00 -7.90 -3.55
N GLY A 140 -6.27 -7.45 -4.59
CA GLY A 140 -5.48 -8.33 -5.47
C GLY A 140 -6.32 -9.15 -6.46
N LYS A 141 -7.64 -8.94 -6.53
CA LYS A 141 -8.57 -9.62 -7.43
C LYS A 141 -8.61 -8.93 -8.80
N TYR A 142 -7.47 -9.00 -9.50
CA TYR A 142 -7.27 -8.20 -10.72
C TYR A 142 -8.17 -8.63 -11.87
N GLN A 143 -8.54 -9.92 -12.00
CA GLN A 143 -9.46 -10.34 -13.04
C GLN A 143 -10.85 -9.73 -12.85
N ASN A 144 -11.38 -9.75 -11.61
CA ASN A 144 -12.65 -9.08 -11.29
C ASN A 144 -12.58 -7.57 -11.55
N ALA A 145 -11.40 -6.95 -11.27
CA ALA A 145 -11.18 -5.54 -11.56
C ALA A 145 -11.22 -5.25 -13.06
N ILE A 146 -10.56 -6.08 -13.89
CA ILE A 146 -10.56 -5.99 -15.35
C ILE A 146 -11.99 -6.00 -15.89
N ASP A 147 -12.80 -6.97 -15.47
CA ASP A 147 -14.21 -7.09 -15.92
C ASP A 147 -15.03 -5.83 -15.61
N LYS A 148 -14.80 -5.22 -14.43
CA LYS A 148 -15.50 -4.00 -14.02
C LYS A 148 -15.02 -2.77 -14.78
N TYR A 149 -13.70 -2.64 -15.03
CA TYR A 149 -13.18 -1.54 -15.86
C TYR A 149 -13.64 -1.65 -17.31
N GLU A 150 -13.70 -2.85 -17.89
CA GLU A 150 -14.25 -3.08 -19.24
C GLU A 150 -15.72 -2.72 -19.32
N LYS A 151 -16.51 -3.04 -18.29
CA LYS A 151 -17.90 -2.59 -18.21
C LYS A 151 -18.01 -1.08 -18.16
N ALA A 152 -17.19 -0.39 -17.36
CA ALA A 152 -17.15 1.08 -17.33
C ALA A 152 -16.82 1.68 -18.70
N ILE A 153 -15.84 1.11 -19.41
CA ILE A 153 -15.44 1.51 -20.77
C ILE A 153 -16.54 1.25 -21.79
N LYS A 154 -17.24 0.13 -21.67
CA LYS A 154 -18.38 -0.20 -22.56
C LYS A 154 -19.49 0.84 -22.45
N ILE A 155 -19.78 1.33 -21.22
CA ILE A 155 -20.78 2.37 -20.98
C ILE A 155 -20.29 3.74 -21.44
N ASN A 156 -19.03 4.09 -21.10
CA ASN A 156 -18.40 5.35 -21.53
C ASN A 156 -17.03 5.09 -22.18
N PRO A 157 -16.96 4.99 -23.53
CA PRO A 157 -15.72 4.74 -24.26
C PRO A 157 -14.66 5.85 -24.14
N ASN A 158 -15.05 7.05 -23.66
CA ASN A 158 -14.13 8.18 -23.46
C ASN A 158 -13.66 8.34 -22.01
N TYR A 159 -13.93 7.36 -21.14
CA TYR A 159 -13.53 7.43 -19.74
C TYR A 159 -12.07 7.00 -19.56
N PHE A 160 -11.14 7.91 -19.79
CA PHE A 160 -9.69 7.66 -19.75
C PHE A 160 -9.19 7.05 -18.44
N LYS A 161 -9.82 7.39 -17.29
CA LYS A 161 -9.44 6.82 -15.98
C LYS A 161 -9.63 5.29 -15.93
N ALA A 162 -10.72 4.78 -16.53
CA ALA A 162 -10.93 3.34 -16.58
C ALA A 162 -9.89 2.64 -17.45
N TYR A 163 -9.47 3.24 -18.57
CA TYR A 163 -8.36 2.69 -19.37
C TYR A 163 -7.04 2.65 -18.61
N ASN A 164 -6.70 3.72 -17.87
CA ASN A 164 -5.50 3.72 -17.03
C ASN A 164 -5.56 2.64 -15.95
N ASN A 165 -6.67 2.53 -15.23
CA ASN A 165 -6.85 1.54 -14.18
C ASN A 165 -6.86 0.09 -14.72
N LEU A 166 -7.48 -0.13 -15.89
CA LEU A 166 -7.42 -1.39 -16.61
C LEU A 166 -5.98 -1.74 -17.00
N GLY A 167 -5.20 -0.77 -17.49
CA GLY A 167 -3.79 -0.95 -17.78
C GLY A 167 -2.99 -1.39 -16.55
N ILE A 168 -3.25 -0.80 -15.39
CA ILE A 168 -2.61 -1.19 -14.10
C ILE A 168 -2.99 -2.63 -13.74
N ALA A 169 -4.29 -3.00 -13.83
CA ALA A 169 -4.73 -4.35 -13.51
C ALA A 169 -4.11 -5.41 -14.45
N LEU A 170 -4.02 -5.11 -15.75
CA LEU A 170 -3.35 -5.96 -16.73
C LEU A 170 -1.84 -6.10 -16.47
N TYR A 171 -1.17 -5.02 -16.05
CA TYR A 171 0.24 -5.05 -15.63
C TYR A 171 0.46 -6.00 -14.46
N GLU A 172 -0.38 -5.92 -13.43
CA GLU A 172 -0.31 -6.80 -12.27
C GLU A 172 -0.62 -8.28 -12.62
N CYS A 173 -1.38 -8.52 -13.70
CA CYS A 173 -1.61 -9.84 -14.28
C CYS A 173 -0.47 -10.33 -15.20
N GLY A 174 0.57 -9.52 -15.45
CA GLY A 174 1.65 -9.84 -16.38
C GLY A 174 1.30 -9.66 -17.86
N GLU A 175 0.12 -9.12 -18.18
CA GLU A 175 -0.35 -8.88 -19.55
C GLU A 175 0.21 -7.55 -20.12
N TYR A 176 1.53 -7.46 -20.18
CA TYR A 176 2.27 -6.20 -20.41
C TYR A 176 1.91 -5.49 -21.72
N GLN A 177 1.75 -6.20 -22.82
CA GLN A 177 1.42 -5.59 -24.11
C GLN A 177 0.01 -5.01 -24.12
N LYS A 178 -0.95 -5.72 -23.50
CA LYS A 178 -2.32 -5.21 -23.33
C LYS A 178 -2.32 -3.98 -22.42
N ALA A 179 -1.54 -3.98 -21.33
CA ALA A 179 -1.40 -2.85 -20.43
C ALA A 179 -0.93 -1.59 -21.17
N ILE A 180 0.15 -1.70 -21.97
CA ILE A 180 0.65 -0.58 -22.80
C ILE A 180 -0.43 -0.08 -23.74
N SER A 181 -1.19 -0.96 -24.40
CA SER A 181 -2.28 -0.58 -25.31
C SER A 181 -3.34 0.25 -24.57
N LYS A 182 -3.72 -0.16 -23.34
CA LYS A 182 -4.74 0.57 -22.56
C LYS A 182 -4.22 1.93 -22.06
N PHE A 183 -2.97 2.02 -21.60
CA PHE A 183 -2.35 3.29 -21.24
C PHE A 183 -2.27 4.25 -22.43
N LYS A 184 -1.88 3.77 -23.62
CA LYS A 184 -1.88 4.58 -24.85
C LYS A 184 -3.29 5.06 -25.19
N LYS A 185 -4.32 4.23 -25.01
CA LYS A 185 -5.71 4.65 -25.23
C LYS A 185 -6.13 5.74 -24.23
N ALA A 186 -5.75 5.63 -22.95
CA ALA A 186 -5.99 6.68 -21.96
C ALA A 186 -5.33 8.02 -22.38
N ILE A 187 -4.09 7.98 -22.84
CA ILE A 187 -3.34 9.14 -23.33
C ILE A 187 -4.01 9.75 -24.57
N ASN A 188 -4.48 8.93 -25.51
CA ASN A 188 -5.15 9.43 -26.72
C ASN A 188 -6.47 10.18 -26.39
N ILE A 189 -7.19 9.71 -25.34
CA ILE A 189 -8.42 10.38 -24.88
C ILE A 189 -8.09 11.64 -24.09
N ASN A 190 -7.12 11.57 -23.19
CA ASN A 190 -6.65 12.71 -22.40
C ASN A 190 -5.11 12.75 -22.42
N PRO A 191 -4.49 13.57 -23.30
CA PRO A 191 -3.04 13.71 -23.37
C PRO A 191 -2.37 14.22 -22.09
N ASN A 192 -3.13 14.83 -21.19
CA ASN A 192 -2.63 15.34 -19.91
C ASN A 192 -2.61 14.31 -18.78
N ILE A 193 -2.94 13.03 -19.04
CA ILE A 193 -2.82 11.96 -18.05
C ILE A 193 -1.36 11.49 -17.94
N MET A 194 -0.52 12.27 -17.25
CA MET A 194 0.91 11.98 -17.12
C MET A 194 1.20 10.71 -16.34
N GLU A 195 0.29 10.27 -15.46
CA GLU A 195 0.35 9.00 -14.76
C GLU A 195 0.47 7.82 -15.75
N SER A 196 -0.26 7.84 -16.86
CA SER A 196 -0.18 6.77 -17.88
C SER A 196 1.19 6.70 -18.55
N TYR A 197 1.91 7.81 -18.73
CA TYR A 197 3.30 7.76 -19.21
C TYR A 197 4.23 7.11 -18.18
N CYS A 198 4.06 7.42 -16.91
CA CYS A 198 4.82 6.74 -15.84
C CYS A 198 4.53 5.24 -15.82
N ASN A 199 3.26 4.84 -15.95
CA ASN A 199 2.84 3.45 -15.96
C ASN A 199 3.40 2.69 -17.17
N ILE A 200 3.44 3.29 -18.36
CA ILE A 200 4.12 2.72 -19.54
C ILE A 200 5.60 2.52 -19.24
N GLY A 201 6.26 3.50 -18.60
CA GLY A 201 7.66 3.39 -18.18
C GLY A 201 7.90 2.20 -17.26
N LEU A 202 7.03 1.98 -16.27
CA LEU A 202 7.09 0.82 -15.37
C LEU A 202 6.92 -0.51 -16.12
N VAL A 203 6.02 -0.56 -17.13
CA VAL A 203 5.86 -1.77 -17.96
C VAL A 203 7.13 -2.05 -18.74
N TYR A 204 7.72 -1.06 -19.39
CA TYR A 204 8.97 -1.24 -20.13
C TYR A 204 10.14 -1.62 -19.22
N GLU A 205 10.22 -1.06 -18.01
CA GLU A 205 11.19 -1.48 -17.00
C GLU A 205 11.03 -2.97 -16.66
N LYS A 206 9.79 -3.42 -16.45
CA LYS A 206 9.49 -4.81 -16.13
C LYS A 206 9.80 -5.78 -17.27
N THR A 207 9.66 -5.34 -18.51
CA THR A 207 9.95 -6.14 -19.72
C THR A 207 11.41 -6.03 -20.18
N GLY A 208 12.25 -5.25 -19.47
CA GLY A 208 13.67 -5.08 -19.76
C GLY A 208 13.99 -4.06 -20.86
N ASP A 209 12.97 -3.33 -21.37
CA ASP A 209 13.18 -2.32 -22.41
C ASP A 209 13.54 -0.95 -21.79
N ILE A 210 14.75 -0.88 -21.26
CA ILE A 210 15.25 0.24 -20.46
C ILE A 210 15.15 1.58 -21.21
N ASN A 211 15.48 1.60 -22.51
CA ASN A 211 15.46 2.81 -23.32
C ASN A 211 14.03 3.37 -23.49
N LYS A 212 13.04 2.49 -23.70
CA LYS A 212 11.63 2.94 -23.78
C LYS A 212 11.10 3.38 -22.42
N ALA A 213 11.55 2.75 -21.33
CA ALA A 213 11.21 3.20 -19.99
C ALA A 213 11.71 4.63 -19.72
N PHE A 214 12.99 4.90 -20.01
CA PHE A 214 13.56 6.25 -19.90
C PHE A 214 12.79 7.28 -20.73
N ASN A 215 12.49 6.96 -21.98
CA ASN A 215 11.75 7.85 -22.87
C ASN A 215 10.32 8.14 -22.36
N SER A 216 9.70 7.17 -21.71
CA SER A 216 8.36 7.32 -21.13
C SER A 216 8.37 8.28 -19.94
N TYR A 217 9.32 8.13 -19.01
CA TYR A 217 9.44 9.03 -17.86
C TYR A 217 9.79 10.47 -18.26
N LYS A 218 10.61 10.67 -19.29
CA LYS A 218 10.98 12.01 -19.82
C LYS A 218 9.82 12.77 -20.42
N LYS A 219 8.72 12.11 -20.80
CA LYS A 219 7.53 12.79 -21.35
C LYS A 219 6.73 13.57 -20.30
N VAL A 220 6.99 13.35 -19.00
CA VAL A 220 6.29 14.07 -17.93
C VAL A 220 6.94 15.43 -17.72
N PRO A 221 6.22 16.55 -17.98
CA PRO A 221 6.77 17.90 -17.88
C PRO A 221 7.04 18.28 -16.42
N ASN A 222 8.02 19.14 -16.18
CA ASN A 222 8.42 19.59 -14.83
C ASN A 222 7.33 20.35 -14.07
N LYS A 223 6.31 20.86 -14.75
CA LYS A 223 5.15 21.54 -14.15
C LYS A 223 4.02 20.59 -13.73
N ASP A 224 4.10 19.31 -14.12
CA ASP A 224 3.07 18.32 -13.77
C ASP A 224 3.24 17.85 -12.32
N PRO A 225 2.13 17.64 -11.57
CA PRO A 225 2.20 17.08 -10.21
C PRO A 225 2.91 15.71 -10.14
N ASN A 226 2.89 14.93 -11.22
CA ASN A 226 3.56 13.64 -11.31
C ASN A 226 5.06 13.74 -11.70
N TYR A 227 5.60 14.94 -11.93
CA TYR A 227 6.99 15.11 -12.35
C TYR A 227 7.99 14.52 -11.36
N VAL A 228 7.81 14.79 -10.08
CA VAL A 228 8.70 14.27 -9.03
C VAL A 228 8.63 12.73 -8.96
N TYR A 229 7.45 12.16 -9.15
CA TYR A 229 7.25 10.72 -9.26
C TYR A 229 7.96 10.14 -10.49
N ALA A 230 7.84 10.78 -11.64
CA ALA A 230 8.54 10.38 -12.87
C ALA A 230 10.06 10.45 -12.70
N GLN A 231 10.59 11.53 -12.10
CA GLN A 231 12.02 11.69 -11.82
C GLN A 231 12.52 10.63 -10.82
N TYR A 232 11.73 10.31 -9.81
CA TYR A 232 12.06 9.25 -8.88
C TYR A 232 12.17 7.89 -9.58
N ASN A 233 11.21 7.51 -10.43
CA ASN A 233 11.25 6.26 -11.19
C ASN A 233 12.41 6.24 -12.19
N TYR A 234 12.64 7.36 -12.87
CA TYR A 234 13.79 7.52 -13.79
C TYR A 234 15.13 7.31 -13.06
N ALA A 235 15.32 7.95 -11.91
CA ALA A 235 16.53 7.81 -11.11
C ALA A 235 16.67 6.39 -10.52
N SER A 236 15.57 5.77 -10.09
CA SER A 236 15.56 4.39 -9.60
C SER A 236 15.93 3.40 -10.71
N LEU A 237 15.49 3.66 -11.94
CA LEU A 237 15.88 2.87 -13.10
C LEU A 237 17.38 3.05 -13.43
N LEU A 238 17.90 4.28 -13.36
CA LEU A 238 19.34 4.55 -13.51
C LEU A 238 20.16 3.81 -12.45
N TYR A 239 19.69 3.75 -11.21
CA TYR A 239 20.32 2.99 -10.14
C TYR A 239 20.36 1.49 -10.48
N LYS A 240 19.25 0.90 -10.92
CA LYS A 240 19.17 -0.52 -11.30
C LYS A 240 20.04 -0.85 -12.52
N ASP A 241 20.16 0.10 -13.45
CA ASP A 241 21.04 0.03 -14.64
C ASP A 241 22.51 0.39 -14.31
N LYS A 242 22.87 0.46 -13.02
CA LYS A 242 24.20 0.77 -12.50
C LYS A 242 24.78 2.13 -12.95
N GLN A 243 23.93 3.02 -13.48
CA GLN A 243 24.32 4.39 -13.84
C GLN A 243 24.29 5.32 -12.62
N TYR A 244 24.97 4.91 -11.54
CA TYR A 244 24.92 5.54 -10.22
C TYR A 244 25.23 7.04 -10.23
N LYS A 245 26.24 7.48 -11.03
CA LYS A 245 26.58 8.93 -11.15
C LYS A 245 25.41 9.77 -11.64
N LYS A 246 24.61 9.24 -12.59
CA LYS A 246 23.43 9.95 -13.10
C LYS A 246 22.28 9.90 -12.09
N ALA A 247 22.07 8.76 -11.42
CA ALA A 247 21.07 8.60 -10.38
C ALA A 247 21.30 9.60 -9.22
N VAL A 248 22.53 9.74 -8.74
CA VAL A 248 22.93 10.72 -7.71
C VAL A 248 22.50 12.13 -8.07
N LYS A 249 22.74 12.59 -9.32
CA LYS A 249 22.36 13.94 -9.77
C LYS A 249 20.87 14.21 -9.58
N ILE A 250 20.03 13.23 -9.87
CA ILE A 250 18.56 13.40 -9.79
C ILE A 250 18.09 13.24 -8.34
N PHE A 251 18.54 12.22 -7.61
CA PHE A 251 18.15 12.01 -6.22
C PHE A 251 18.55 13.17 -5.29
N LYS A 252 19.63 13.90 -5.60
CA LYS A 252 19.98 15.14 -4.88
C LYS A 252 18.90 16.21 -4.97
N LEU A 253 18.25 16.33 -6.14
CA LEU A 253 17.29 17.40 -6.46
C LEU A 253 15.87 17.11 -5.97
N ILE A 254 15.51 15.84 -5.77
CA ILE A 254 14.15 15.45 -5.39
C ILE A 254 14.06 15.11 -3.90
N ASN A 255 12.87 15.40 -3.34
CA ASN A 255 12.50 14.96 -1.98
C ASN A 255 11.15 14.22 -2.08
N TYR A 256 11.22 12.94 -2.43
CA TYR A 256 10.05 12.12 -2.67
C TYR A 256 10.32 10.70 -2.18
N LYS A 257 9.37 10.15 -1.42
CA LYS A 257 9.51 8.81 -0.82
C LYS A 257 10.91 8.63 -0.18
N ASN A 258 11.56 7.51 -0.46
CA ASN A 258 12.90 7.17 0.01
C ASN A 258 14.03 7.64 -0.95
N SER A 259 13.84 8.75 -1.68
CA SER A 259 14.86 9.29 -2.61
C SER A 259 16.22 9.53 -1.94
N LYS A 260 16.23 9.91 -0.66
CA LYS A 260 17.48 10.13 0.08
C LYS A 260 18.20 8.82 0.43
N SER A 261 17.44 7.77 0.70
CA SER A 261 17.99 6.42 0.89
C SER A 261 18.61 5.90 -0.41
N TYR A 262 17.94 6.10 -1.57
CA TYR A 262 18.51 5.76 -2.89
C TYR A 262 19.70 6.64 -3.28
N LEU A 263 19.74 7.91 -2.86
CA LEU A 263 20.94 8.74 -2.99
C LEU A 263 22.12 8.11 -2.24
N LEU A 264 21.92 7.76 -0.98
CA LEU A 264 22.95 7.09 -0.17
C LEU A 264 23.35 5.73 -0.76
N LYS A 265 22.36 4.90 -1.22
CA LYS A 265 22.64 3.64 -1.94
C LYS A 265 23.56 3.89 -3.15
N SER A 266 23.24 4.91 -3.96
CA SER A 266 24.01 5.22 -5.16
C SER A 266 25.43 5.68 -4.85
N LEU A 267 25.63 6.46 -3.79
CA LEU A 267 26.94 6.90 -3.32
C LEU A 267 27.77 5.73 -2.74
N TYR A 268 27.11 4.82 -2.02
CA TYR A 268 27.69 3.58 -1.50
C TYR A 268 28.23 2.68 -2.63
N GLU A 269 27.44 2.48 -3.69
CA GLU A 269 27.84 1.69 -4.86
C GLU A 269 28.98 2.33 -5.66
N LEU A 270 29.05 3.67 -5.68
CA LEU A 270 30.13 4.42 -6.29
C LEU A 270 31.45 4.38 -5.49
N ASN A 271 31.46 3.82 -4.28
CA ASN A 271 32.54 3.95 -3.30
C ASN A 271 32.88 5.43 -2.97
N ASP A 272 31.91 6.34 -3.13
CA ASP A 272 32.09 7.77 -2.87
C ASP A 272 31.86 8.04 -1.37
N GLN A 273 32.83 7.62 -0.56
CA GLN A 273 32.78 7.66 0.89
C GLN A 273 32.55 9.09 1.41
N SER A 274 33.21 10.09 0.82
CA SER A 274 33.12 11.48 1.26
C SER A 274 31.70 12.03 1.11
N ASN A 275 31.11 11.91 -0.07
CA ASN A 275 29.74 12.38 -0.31
C ASN A 275 28.70 11.51 0.44
N PHE A 276 28.95 10.21 0.60
CA PHE A 276 28.12 9.33 1.41
C PHE A 276 28.04 9.81 2.86
N ILE A 277 29.20 10.07 3.49
CA ILE A 277 29.27 10.55 4.88
C ILE A 277 28.59 11.92 5.01
N ALA A 278 28.85 12.84 4.08
CA ALA A 278 28.25 14.17 4.10
C ALA A 278 26.71 14.13 4.04
N GLU A 279 26.14 13.32 3.12
CA GLU A 279 24.67 13.16 3.02
C GLU A 279 24.13 12.42 4.25
N LEU A 280 24.82 11.40 4.73
CA LEU A 280 24.44 10.67 5.94
C LEU A 280 24.36 11.60 7.16
N ASP A 281 25.33 12.50 7.34
CA ASP A 281 25.33 13.48 8.44
C ASP A 281 24.13 14.43 8.36
N ILE A 282 23.70 14.79 7.13
CA ILE A 282 22.48 15.58 6.92
C ILE A 282 21.26 14.80 7.40
N GLN A 283 21.14 13.50 7.07
CA GLN A 283 20.01 12.69 7.48
C GLN A 283 20.01 12.44 9.00
N ILE A 284 21.17 12.20 9.60
CA ILE A 284 21.32 12.04 11.06
C ILE A 284 20.91 13.33 11.79
N LYS A 285 21.37 14.50 11.34
CA LYS A 285 20.99 15.80 11.91
C LYS A 285 19.50 16.08 11.84
N LYS A 286 18.82 15.58 10.79
CA LYS A 286 17.35 15.66 10.65
C LYS A 286 16.60 14.67 11.57
N GLY A 287 17.30 13.81 12.29
CA GLY A 287 16.69 12.78 13.12
C GLY A 287 15.99 11.68 12.32
N THR A 288 16.42 11.43 11.07
CA THR A 288 15.78 10.45 10.20
C THR A 288 15.97 9.04 10.75
N THR A 289 14.87 8.41 11.16
CA THR A 289 14.82 7.01 11.59
C THR A 289 14.23 6.17 10.46
N ASP A 290 15.06 5.76 9.51
CA ASP A 290 14.68 5.01 8.31
C ASP A 290 15.45 3.69 8.28
N ALA A 291 14.72 2.57 8.02
CA ALA A 291 15.30 1.23 8.04
C ALA A 291 16.37 1.04 6.95
N VAL A 292 16.17 1.64 5.77
CA VAL A 292 17.12 1.54 4.65
C VAL A 292 18.40 2.30 4.97
N ILE A 293 18.28 3.51 5.55
CA ILE A 293 19.45 4.29 6.02
C ILE A 293 20.16 3.51 7.12
N GLY A 294 19.40 2.92 8.05
CA GLY A 294 19.95 2.06 9.10
C GLY A 294 20.72 0.86 8.55
N SER A 295 20.21 0.20 7.52
CA SER A 295 20.91 -0.88 6.81
C SER A 295 22.19 -0.38 6.15
N LEU A 296 22.15 0.75 5.44
CA LEU A 296 23.31 1.34 4.78
C LEU A 296 24.41 1.75 5.76
N ILE A 297 24.04 2.23 6.95
CA ILE A 297 25.03 2.52 8.02
C ILE A 297 25.75 1.24 8.43
N ASN A 298 25.01 0.14 8.62
CA ASN A 298 25.62 -1.14 9.00
C ASN A 298 26.55 -1.66 7.90
N SER A 299 26.11 -1.66 6.64
CA SER A 299 26.95 -2.05 5.51
C SER A 299 28.18 -1.14 5.35
N ALA A 300 28.03 0.17 5.58
CA ALA A 300 29.12 1.12 5.49
C ALA A 300 30.11 1.01 6.68
N LYS A 301 29.66 0.62 7.88
CA LYS A 301 30.55 0.25 8.99
C LYS A 301 31.47 -0.90 8.58
N ILE A 302 30.94 -1.90 7.90
CA ILE A 302 31.70 -3.07 7.41
C ILE A 302 32.62 -2.65 6.26
N LYS A 303 32.09 -1.98 5.23
CA LYS A 303 32.83 -1.67 3.99
C LYS A 303 33.85 -0.55 4.13
N PHE A 304 33.48 0.54 4.83
CA PHE A 304 34.27 1.78 4.92
C PHE A 304 34.86 2.03 6.30
N GLY A 305 34.56 1.20 7.30
CA GLY A 305 35.03 1.40 8.68
C GLY A 305 34.48 2.66 9.36
N ILE A 306 33.32 3.18 8.92
CA ILE A 306 32.74 4.42 9.48
C ILE A 306 32.26 4.21 10.92
N LYS A 307 32.44 5.26 11.77
CA LYS A 307 31.99 5.28 13.16
C LYS A 307 30.78 6.23 13.30
N LYS A 308 29.66 5.92 12.64
CA LYS A 308 28.44 6.73 12.73
C LYS A 308 27.36 6.01 13.52
N LYS A 309 26.60 6.77 14.34
CA LYS A 309 25.47 6.25 15.09
C LYS A 309 24.33 5.86 14.13
N ASN A 310 23.78 4.67 14.34
CA ASN A 310 22.59 4.22 13.62
C ASN A 310 21.34 4.63 14.40
N LEU A 311 20.65 5.67 13.94
CA LEU A 311 19.46 6.20 14.63
C LEU A 311 18.26 5.23 14.56
N PHE A 312 18.22 4.34 13.58
CA PHE A 312 17.17 3.35 13.49
C PHE A 312 17.39 2.19 14.49
N CYS A 313 18.56 1.55 14.41
CA CYS A 313 18.89 0.44 15.30
C CYS A 313 20.41 0.19 15.31
N GLU A 314 21.08 0.38 16.44
CA GLU A 314 22.54 0.27 16.53
C GLU A 314 23.02 -1.19 16.42
N LYS A 315 22.30 -2.13 17.06
CA LYS A 315 22.60 -3.57 17.05
C LYS A 315 21.39 -4.37 16.61
N PRO A 316 20.98 -4.32 15.32
CA PRO A 316 19.70 -4.88 14.87
C PRO A 316 19.58 -6.38 15.06
N LEU A 317 20.68 -7.14 15.08
CA LEU A 317 20.64 -8.57 15.35
C LEU A 317 20.15 -8.92 16.77
N ASN A 318 20.26 -8.01 17.74
CA ASN A 318 19.74 -8.19 19.09
C ASN A 318 18.21 -8.17 19.15
N TYR A 319 17.56 -7.61 18.12
CA TYR A 319 16.11 -7.51 18.00
C TYR A 319 15.49 -8.60 17.14
N VAL A 320 16.27 -9.61 16.77
CA VAL A 320 15.75 -10.81 16.10
C VAL A 320 15.04 -11.67 17.12
N PHE A 321 13.77 -11.94 16.86
CA PHE A 321 12.89 -12.70 17.75
C PHE A 321 12.25 -13.84 16.98
N ALA A 322 12.24 -15.02 17.57
CA ALA A 322 11.57 -16.20 17.04
C ALA A 322 10.82 -16.95 18.13
N LYS A 323 9.64 -17.48 17.81
CA LYS A 323 8.88 -18.38 18.68
C LYS A 323 7.93 -19.27 17.87
N ASN A 324 7.42 -20.33 18.46
CA ASN A 324 6.38 -21.17 17.87
C ASN A 324 4.99 -20.72 18.30
N LEU A 325 4.01 -20.75 17.37
CA LEU A 325 2.63 -20.32 17.59
C LEU A 325 1.65 -21.49 17.78
N ILE A 326 2.05 -22.75 17.46
CA ILE A 326 1.15 -23.90 17.42
C ILE A 326 0.47 -24.14 18.77
N GLU A 327 1.24 -24.12 19.85
CA GLU A 327 0.71 -24.39 21.19
C GLU A 327 -0.23 -23.29 21.73
N LYS A 328 -0.13 -22.09 21.16
CA LYS A 328 -0.85 -20.92 21.66
C LYS A 328 -2.15 -20.62 20.91
N TYR A 329 -2.24 -21.02 19.65
CA TYR A 329 -3.35 -20.66 18.75
C TYR A 329 -3.83 -21.89 17.98
N ASP A 330 -5.09 -21.87 17.54
CA ASP A 330 -5.64 -22.85 16.58
C ASP A 330 -4.97 -22.69 15.20
N PHE A 331 -3.69 -23.14 15.15
CA PHE A 331 -2.81 -22.89 14.02
C PHE A 331 -3.31 -23.58 12.75
N GLU A 332 -3.90 -24.78 12.88
CA GLU A 332 -4.42 -25.55 11.76
C GLU A 332 -5.55 -24.79 11.01
N ASN A 333 -6.57 -24.33 11.72
CA ASN A 333 -7.71 -23.67 11.07
C ASN A 333 -7.40 -22.23 10.68
N ILE A 334 -6.66 -21.49 11.54
CA ILE A 334 -6.39 -20.06 11.30
C ILE A 334 -5.34 -19.86 10.21
N PHE A 335 -4.23 -20.62 10.25
CA PHE A 335 -3.11 -20.40 9.35
C PHE A 335 -3.04 -21.40 8.20
N ILE A 336 -3.05 -22.72 8.48
CA ILE A 336 -2.80 -23.74 7.46
C ILE A 336 -3.97 -23.79 6.46
N LYS A 337 -5.19 -24.07 6.91
CA LYS A 337 -6.38 -24.19 6.03
C LYS A 337 -6.64 -22.89 5.29
N THR A 338 -6.64 -21.77 6.02
CA THR A 338 -6.93 -20.45 5.42
C THR A 338 -5.92 -20.07 4.33
N SER A 339 -4.64 -20.38 4.55
CA SER A 339 -3.62 -20.09 3.53
C SER A 339 -3.76 -20.98 2.30
N LYS A 340 -4.08 -22.27 2.49
CA LYS A 340 -4.40 -23.18 1.39
C LYS A 340 -5.61 -22.70 0.60
N ASP A 341 -6.68 -22.28 1.27
CA ASP A 341 -7.88 -21.74 0.63
C ASP A 341 -7.57 -20.50 -0.22
N ILE A 342 -6.74 -19.58 0.31
CA ILE A 342 -6.30 -18.39 -0.43
C ILE A 342 -5.47 -18.77 -1.65
N LEU A 343 -4.53 -19.70 -1.52
CA LEU A 343 -3.65 -20.13 -2.61
C LEU A 343 -4.38 -20.93 -3.69
N ASN A 344 -5.50 -21.57 -3.35
CA ASN A 344 -6.33 -22.37 -4.25
C ASN A 344 -7.51 -21.58 -4.86
N ASP A 345 -7.73 -20.33 -4.43
CA ASP A 345 -8.80 -19.48 -5.02
C ASP A 345 -8.49 -19.25 -6.51
N TYR A 346 -9.41 -19.61 -7.40
CA TYR A 346 -9.31 -19.42 -8.85
C TYR A 346 -9.00 -17.97 -9.25
N ASN A 347 -9.44 -16.99 -8.46
CA ASN A 347 -9.18 -15.57 -8.69
C ASN A 347 -7.83 -15.11 -8.14
N PHE A 348 -7.08 -16.02 -7.53
CA PHE A 348 -5.78 -15.73 -6.96
C PHE A 348 -4.73 -15.75 -8.06
N LYS A 349 -4.03 -14.64 -8.28
CA LYS A 349 -2.93 -14.58 -9.24
C LYS A 349 -1.58 -14.52 -8.55
N ASP A 350 -0.67 -15.31 -9.07
CA ASP A 350 0.71 -15.36 -8.67
C ASP A 350 1.45 -14.12 -9.19
N ARG A 351 2.27 -13.54 -8.35
CA ARG A 351 3.20 -12.50 -8.73
C ARG A 351 4.61 -13.06 -8.78
N GLN A 352 5.20 -13.12 -9.96
CA GLN A 352 6.63 -13.42 -10.08
C GLN A 352 7.47 -12.24 -9.62
N GLN A 353 8.48 -12.52 -8.80
CA GLN A 353 9.43 -11.52 -8.32
C GLN A 353 10.86 -11.95 -8.64
N PRO A 354 11.75 -11.02 -9.06
CA PRO A 354 13.15 -11.34 -9.39
C PRO A 354 13.96 -11.92 -8.24
N LEU A 355 13.51 -11.69 -6.99
CA LEU A 355 14.15 -12.20 -5.77
C LEU A 355 13.78 -13.66 -5.48
N LEU A 356 12.69 -14.17 -6.06
CA LEU A 356 12.17 -15.50 -5.82
C LEU A 356 12.71 -16.48 -6.87
N ILE A 357 13.28 -17.58 -6.40
CA ILE A 357 13.74 -18.69 -7.25
C ILE A 357 12.92 -19.93 -6.87
N ASN A 358 12.37 -20.63 -7.86
CA ASN A 358 11.45 -21.77 -7.68
C ASN A 358 10.32 -21.48 -6.68
N SER A 359 9.79 -20.27 -6.75
CA SER A 359 8.84 -19.77 -5.77
C SER A 359 7.87 -18.80 -6.41
N ILE A 360 6.67 -18.71 -5.86
CA ILE A 360 5.63 -17.76 -6.26
C ILE A 360 5.15 -16.98 -5.04
N GLN A 361 4.66 -15.78 -5.26
CA GLN A 361 4.12 -14.92 -4.22
C GLN A 361 2.70 -14.49 -4.57
N SER A 362 1.85 -14.40 -3.54
CA SER A 362 0.50 -13.82 -3.70
C SER A 362 0.55 -12.36 -4.12
N ALA A 363 -0.37 -11.96 -4.97
CA ALA A 363 -0.57 -10.55 -5.31
C ALA A 363 -1.41 -9.82 -4.25
N GLY A 364 -1.19 -8.51 -4.12
CA GLY A 364 -1.94 -7.66 -3.19
C GLY A 364 -1.54 -7.81 -1.72
N ASN A 365 -2.42 -7.34 -0.84
CA ASN A 365 -2.29 -7.50 0.61
C ASN A 365 -3.35 -8.48 1.11
N ILE A 366 -2.95 -9.62 1.62
CA ILE A 366 -3.89 -10.67 2.05
C ILE A 366 -4.82 -10.22 3.18
N PHE A 367 -4.40 -9.27 4.03
CA PHE A 367 -5.21 -8.76 5.14
C PHE A 367 -6.40 -7.92 4.68
N TYR A 368 -6.48 -7.56 3.38
CA TYR A 368 -7.68 -6.96 2.81
C TYR A 368 -8.76 -8.00 2.43
N ASN A 369 -8.48 -9.30 2.62
CA ASN A 369 -9.49 -10.34 2.49
C ASN A 369 -10.36 -10.38 3.74
N GLN A 370 -11.69 -10.37 3.56
CA GLN A 370 -12.65 -10.32 4.68
C GLN A 370 -13.02 -11.70 5.25
N ASN A 371 -12.28 -12.74 4.91
CA ASN A 371 -12.44 -14.02 5.59
C ASN A 371 -12.19 -13.84 7.10
N LYS A 372 -13.11 -14.35 7.93
CA LYS A 372 -13.01 -14.26 9.40
C LYS A 372 -11.69 -14.81 9.95
N PHE A 373 -11.12 -15.82 9.31
CA PHE A 373 -9.84 -16.39 9.73
C PHE A 373 -8.65 -15.53 9.32
N VAL A 374 -8.71 -14.84 8.16
CA VAL A 374 -7.69 -13.84 7.80
C VAL A 374 -7.69 -12.70 8.80
N LYS A 375 -8.87 -12.25 9.26
CA LYS A 375 -8.96 -11.26 10.33
C LYS A 375 -8.36 -11.76 11.64
N LYS A 376 -8.60 -13.04 12.01
CA LYS A 376 -7.93 -13.65 13.17
C LYS A 376 -6.41 -13.73 13.00
N MET A 377 -5.90 -14.06 11.80
CA MET A 377 -4.45 -14.01 11.53
C MET A 377 -3.89 -12.61 11.80
N GLU A 378 -4.55 -11.58 11.27
CA GLU A 378 -4.16 -10.17 11.44
C GLU A 378 -4.15 -9.79 12.93
N ASP A 379 -5.20 -10.12 13.67
CA ASP A 379 -5.31 -9.85 15.11
C ASP A 379 -4.21 -10.55 15.93
N ILE A 380 -3.87 -11.80 15.57
CA ILE A 380 -2.76 -12.53 16.19
C ILE A 380 -1.43 -11.85 15.91
N ILE A 381 -1.20 -11.45 14.67
CA ILE A 381 0.03 -10.76 14.27
C ILE A 381 0.16 -9.43 15.03
N HIS A 382 -0.89 -8.63 15.12
CA HIS A 382 -0.90 -7.40 15.93
C HIS A 382 -0.55 -7.68 17.40
N LYS A 383 -1.13 -8.73 17.99
CA LYS A 383 -0.82 -9.12 19.37
C LYS A 383 0.65 -9.51 19.54
N GLU A 384 1.21 -10.24 18.58
CA GLU A 384 2.60 -10.66 18.67
C GLU A 384 3.60 -9.53 18.40
N ILE A 385 3.23 -8.57 17.56
CA ILE A 385 3.98 -7.32 17.37
C ILE A 385 3.98 -6.50 18.66
N GLU A 386 2.86 -6.40 19.36
CA GLU A 386 2.80 -5.70 20.65
C GLU A 386 3.62 -6.43 21.73
N ASN A 387 3.56 -7.77 21.78
CA ASN A 387 4.43 -8.57 22.66
C ASN A 387 5.93 -8.33 22.37
N TYR A 388 6.29 -8.20 21.09
CA TYR A 388 7.64 -7.83 20.68
C TYR A 388 8.02 -6.44 21.19
N ARG A 389 7.16 -5.45 21.01
CA ARG A 389 7.38 -4.08 21.50
C ARG A 389 7.57 -4.03 23.02
N VAL A 390 6.72 -4.74 23.75
CA VAL A 390 6.80 -4.83 25.23
C VAL A 390 8.10 -5.50 25.67
N LYS A 391 8.52 -6.59 24.99
CA LYS A 391 9.79 -7.28 25.30
C LYS A 391 11.00 -6.35 25.24
N TYR A 392 11.01 -5.41 24.31
CA TYR A 392 12.14 -4.51 24.08
C TYR A 392 11.90 -3.08 24.60
N ASN A 393 10.86 -2.85 25.41
CA ASN A 393 10.37 -1.52 25.83
C ASN A 393 11.42 -0.65 26.56
N LYS A 394 12.45 -1.25 27.14
CA LYS A 394 13.57 -0.56 27.81
C LYS A 394 14.67 -0.10 26.86
N SER A 395 14.55 -0.39 25.57
CA SER A 395 15.58 -0.04 24.59
C SER A 395 15.51 1.42 24.20
N GLU A 396 16.69 2.05 24.10
CA GLU A 396 16.89 3.41 23.58
C GLU A 396 17.07 3.46 22.05
N ASP A 397 17.13 2.31 21.36
CA ASP A 397 17.24 2.26 19.91
C ASP A 397 15.98 2.80 19.22
N GLY A 398 16.17 3.50 18.11
CA GLY A 398 15.10 4.16 17.36
C GLY A 398 13.97 3.22 16.92
N ILE A 399 14.29 1.95 16.64
CA ILE A 399 13.26 0.95 16.28
C ILE A 399 12.18 0.80 17.37
N ILE A 400 12.52 1.00 18.64
CA ILE A 400 11.58 0.92 19.77
C ILE A 400 11.16 2.32 20.22
N LYS A 401 12.09 3.24 20.43
CA LYS A 401 11.84 4.59 20.95
C LYS A 401 10.97 5.43 20.01
N SER A 402 11.17 5.27 18.71
CA SER A 402 10.41 5.94 17.65
C SER A 402 9.32 5.04 17.05
N TRP A 403 8.81 4.06 17.80
CA TRP A 403 7.77 3.15 17.31
C TRP A 403 6.59 3.91 16.72
N PRO A 404 6.12 3.57 15.50
CA PRO A 404 5.04 4.31 14.86
C PRO A 404 3.75 4.21 15.66
N LYS A 405 3.14 5.38 15.96
CA LYS A 405 1.85 5.45 16.68
C LYS A 405 0.74 4.70 15.94
N ASN A 406 0.76 4.78 14.62
CA ASN A 406 -0.14 4.06 13.73
C ASN A 406 0.67 3.38 12.64
N TYR A 407 0.30 2.15 12.29
CA TYR A 407 0.92 1.40 11.22
C TYR A 407 -0.10 0.56 10.46
N ASP A 408 0.23 0.21 9.22
CA ASP A 408 -0.50 -0.77 8.43
C ASP A 408 0.29 -2.08 8.39
N LEU A 409 -0.41 -3.22 8.41
CA LEU A 409 0.17 -4.50 8.05
C LEU A 409 0.02 -4.74 6.55
N LYS A 410 1.11 -5.13 5.91
CA LYS A 410 1.11 -5.61 4.54
C LYS A 410 1.62 -7.04 4.54
N GLY A 411 0.77 -7.99 4.14
CA GLY A 411 1.11 -9.41 4.14
C GLY A 411 0.89 -10.07 2.81
N TRP A 412 1.69 -11.09 2.54
CA TRP A 412 1.61 -11.92 1.35
C TRP A 412 2.06 -13.35 1.65
N LEU A 413 1.48 -14.30 0.92
CA LEU A 413 1.90 -15.70 0.99
C LEU A 413 3.01 -15.97 -0.03
N VAL A 414 4.01 -16.72 0.39
CA VAL A 414 5.09 -17.21 -0.48
C VAL A 414 5.03 -18.73 -0.47
N LYS A 415 4.91 -19.32 -1.65
CA LYS A 415 4.93 -20.75 -1.88
C LYS A 415 6.19 -21.14 -2.64
N MET A 416 6.97 -22.08 -2.10
CA MET A 416 8.26 -22.51 -2.65
C MET A 416 8.25 -24.01 -2.92
N LYS A 417 8.79 -24.39 -4.07
CA LYS A 417 9.10 -25.78 -4.45
C LYS A 417 10.54 -26.14 -4.06
N SER A 418 10.91 -27.38 -4.24
CA SER A 418 12.28 -27.89 -4.03
C SER A 418 13.31 -26.98 -4.72
N GLY A 419 14.41 -26.67 -4.04
CA GLY A 419 15.40 -25.68 -4.47
C GLY A 419 14.97 -24.23 -4.33
N GLY A 420 13.75 -23.99 -3.80
CA GLY A 420 13.21 -22.65 -3.62
C GLY A 420 14.02 -21.81 -2.63
N LYS A 421 14.29 -20.58 -3.01
CA LYS A 421 14.99 -19.60 -2.17
C LYS A 421 14.55 -18.17 -2.44
N ILE A 422 14.74 -17.32 -1.46
CA ILE A 422 14.66 -15.86 -1.60
C ILE A 422 16.08 -15.34 -1.52
N LYS A 423 16.46 -14.45 -2.47
CA LYS A 423 17.77 -13.79 -2.45
C LYS A 423 17.86 -12.79 -1.29
N PRO A 424 19.07 -12.46 -0.79
CA PRO A 424 19.26 -11.42 0.21
C PRO A 424 18.60 -10.12 -0.20
N HIS A 425 17.77 -9.54 0.67
CA HIS A 425 17.07 -8.28 0.43
C HIS A 425 16.59 -7.65 1.74
N ILE A 426 16.24 -6.37 1.69
CA ILE A 426 15.54 -5.62 2.74
C ILE A 426 14.20 -5.11 2.21
N HIS A 427 13.33 -4.68 3.09
CA HIS A 427 12.06 -4.07 2.73
C HIS A 427 12.14 -2.55 2.87
N ASP A 428 12.15 -1.83 1.74
CA ASP A 428 12.42 -0.37 1.65
C ASP A 428 11.44 0.51 2.46
N TYR A 429 10.28 -0.02 2.86
CA TYR A 429 9.21 0.73 3.55
C TYR A 429 8.82 0.12 4.90
N GLY A 430 9.43 -1.01 5.27
CA GLY A 430 9.14 -1.70 6.52
C GLY A 430 9.77 -1.00 7.73
N TRP A 431 9.07 -1.05 8.85
CA TRP A 431 9.63 -0.75 10.18
C TRP A 431 10.14 -2.04 10.85
N LEU A 432 9.31 -3.04 10.83
CA LEU A 432 9.57 -4.40 11.28
C LEU A 432 9.12 -5.37 10.19
N SER A 433 9.93 -6.36 9.90
CA SER A 433 9.57 -7.46 9.01
C SER A 433 9.27 -8.72 9.80
N GLY A 434 8.34 -9.51 9.33
CA GLY A 434 7.94 -10.76 9.97
C GLY A 434 7.61 -11.86 9.00
N SER A 435 7.73 -13.10 9.49
CA SER A 435 7.33 -14.31 8.75
C SER A 435 6.74 -15.35 9.68
N ILE A 436 5.63 -15.95 9.26
CA ILE A 436 5.01 -17.13 9.90
C ILE A 436 5.13 -18.30 8.94
N TYR A 437 5.73 -19.36 9.42
CA TYR A 437 6.00 -20.57 8.65
C TYR A 437 4.80 -21.52 8.75
N ILE A 438 4.00 -21.56 7.69
CA ILE A 438 2.72 -22.29 7.64
C ILE A 438 2.94 -23.76 7.34
N ASN A 439 3.82 -24.05 6.39
CA ASN A 439 4.28 -25.40 6.08
C ASN A 439 5.78 -25.37 5.83
N VAL A 440 6.52 -26.12 6.62
CA VAL A 440 7.96 -26.34 6.45
C VAL A 440 8.18 -27.82 6.25
N PRO A 441 8.62 -28.26 5.06
CA PRO A 441 8.94 -29.66 4.79
C PRO A 441 10.00 -30.22 5.74
N GLN A 442 10.01 -31.54 5.89
CA GLN A 442 11.04 -32.22 6.66
C GLN A 442 12.44 -31.87 6.12
N LYS A 443 13.33 -31.49 7.02
CA LYS A 443 14.68 -31.06 6.67
C LYS A 443 15.61 -32.24 6.43
N LEU A 444 16.36 -32.21 5.33
CA LEU A 444 17.40 -33.20 5.04
C LEU A 444 18.69 -32.92 5.83
N ASN A 445 18.94 -31.67 6.20
CA ASN A 445 20.01 -31.25 7.08
C ASN A 445 19.53 -30.07 7.95
N ILE A 446 20.25 -29.78 9.03
CA ILE A 446 19.86 -28.81 10.06
C ILE A 446 19.62 -27.38 9.51
N ASN A 447 20.36 -26.99 8.46
CA ASN A 447 20.27 -25.65 7.91
C ASN A 447 19.30 -25.52 6.73
N SER A 448 18.84 -26.65 6.19
CA SER A 448 17.92 -26.68 5.04
C SER A 448 16.64 -25.90 5.32
N GLY A 449 16.31 -24.94 4.47
CA GLY A 449 15.12 -24.12 4.60
C GLY A 449 15.15 -23.08 5.74
N ASN A 450 16.25 -22.88 6.43
CA ASN A 450 16.34 -21.89 7.50
C ASN A 450 16.28 -20.44 6.97
N LEU A 451 15.84 -19.53 7.83
CA LEU A 451 15.90 -18.10 7.61
C LEU A 451 17.26 -17.58 8.08
N VAL A 452 17.92 -16.80 7.25
CA VAL A 452 19.12 -16.04 7.63
C VAL A 452 18.77 -14.55 7.65
N VAL A 453 19.17 -13.86 8.71
CA VAL A 453 19.14 -12.40 8.82
C VAL A 453 20.56 -11.89 9.02
N CYS A 454 20.95 -10.81 8.31
CA CYS A 454 22.32 -10.32 8.28
C CYS A 454 22.43 -8.80 8.10
N LEU A 455 23.60 -8.27 8.41
CA LEU A 455 23.91 -6.82 8.36
C LEU A 455 24.24 -6.35 6.94
N ASP A 456 24.70 -7.24 6.05
CA ASP A 456 25.15 -6.93 4.69
C ASP A 456 24.59 -7.95 3.69
N GLU A 457 24.34 -7.51 2.45
CA GLU A 457 23.88 -8.36 1.35
C GLU A 457 24.97 -9.25 0.74
N ASN A 458 26.25 -8.89 0.93
CA ASN A 458 27.42 -9.51 0.28
C ASN A 458 27.88 -10.80 0.98
N GLN A 459 26.97 -11.61 1.49
CA GLN A 459 27.33 -12.91 2.06
C GLN A 459 27.44 -13.95 0.94
N ASN A 460 28.67 -14.22 0.48
CA ASN A 460 28.94 -15.17 -0.60
C ASN A 460 28.76 -16.65 -0.17
N GLU A 461 28.72 -16.95 1.12
CA GLU A 461 28.59 -18.29 1.68
C GLU A 461 27.39 -18.41 2.59
N ILE A 462 26.74 -19.59 2.55
CA ILE A 462 25.66 -19.92 3.49
C ILE A 462 26.31 -20.10 4.86
N PRO A 463 25.97 -19.26 5.87
CA PRO A 463 26.61 -19.38 7.18
C PRO A 463 26.18 -20.69 7.86
N GLU A 464 27.13 -21.46 8.31
CA GLU A 464 26.89 -22.69 9.08
C GLU A 464 26.43 -22.38 10.51
N LYS A 465 26.83 -21.25 11.05
CA LYS A 465 26.53 -20.81 12.42
C LYS A 465 26.36 -19.29 12.51
N ASN A 466 25.84 -18.85 13.65
CA ASN A 466 25.71 -17.43 13.96
C ASN A 466 27.08 -16.75 14.08
N THR A 467 27.17 -15.52 13.60
CA THR A 467 28.33 -14.63 13.72
C THR A 467 27.89 -13.25 14.21
N ASP A 468 28.82 -12.34 14.40
CA ASP A 468 28.49 -10.94 14.73
C ASP A 468 27.71 -10.22 13.62
N ASN A 469 27.78 -10.73 12.39
CA ASN A 469 27.15 -10.13 11.21
C ASN A 469 25.90 -10.86 10.74
N ASN A 470 25.57 -12.03 11.27
CA ASN A 470 24.39 -12.79 10.86
C ASN A 470 23.81 -13.68 11.98
N LYS A 471 22.53 -14.04 11.82
CA LYS A 471 21.87 -15.09 12.58
C LYS A 471 21.15 -16.06 11.64
N VAL A 472 21.38 -17.36 11.86
CA VAL A 472 20.64 -18.45 11.23
C VAL A 472 19.52 -18.87 12.19
N ILE A 473 18.27 -18.73 11.73
CA ILE A 473 17.09 -19.05 12.52
C ILE A 473 16.54 -20.39 12.05
N ASN A 474 16.59 -21.39 12.93
CA ASN A 474 15.97 -22.67 12.67
C ASN A 474 14.45 -22.50 12.68
N VAL A 475 13.82 -22.68 11.53
CA VAL A 475 12.37 -22.53 11.36
C VAL A 475 11.71 -23.89 11.14
N VAL A 476 10.56 -24.07 11.76
CA VAL A 476 9.66 -25.21 11.62
C VAL A 476 8.24 -24.70 11.40
N THR A 477 7.31 -25.57 11.02
CA THR A 477 5.89 -25.21 10.96
C THR A 477 5.45 -24.58 12.28
N GLY A 478 4.73 -23.47 12.22
CA GLY A 478 4.32 -22.66 13.37
C GLY A 478 5.32 -21.60 13.83
N SER A 479 6.55 -21.57 13.31
CA SER A 479 7.53 -20.54 13.67
C SER A 479 7.04 -19.15 13.24
N LEU A 480 7.05 -18.19 14.16
CA LEU A 480 6.98 -16.75 13.92
C LEU A 480 8.39 -16.18 14.09
N CYS A 481 8.86 -15.44 13.10
CA CYS A 481 10.09 -14.66 13.16
C CYS A 481 9.75 -13.17 13.00
N LEU A 482 10.33 -12.32 13.88
CA LEU A 482 10.24 -10.85 13.79
C LEU A 482 11.64 -10.27 13.86
N PHE A 483 11.95 -9.29 13.02
CA PHE A 483 13.25 -8.65 12.96
C PHE A 483 13.18 -7.24 12.37
N PRO A 484 14.11 -6.33 12.73
CA PRO A 484 14.18 -5.00 12.14
C PRO A 484 14.22 -5.05 10.62
N ALA A 485 13.42 -4.23 9.96
CA ALA A 485 13.39 -4.17 8.49
C ALA A 485 14.71 -3.68 7.85
N SER A 486 15.65 -3.17 8.69
CA SER A 486 17.01 -2.82 8.28
C SER A 486 17.95 -4.01 8.09
N LEU A 487 17.54 -5.21 8.47
CA LEU A 487 18.31 -6.43 8.26
C LEU A 487 18.03 -7.03 6.88
N PHE A 488 19.10 -7.38 6.17
CA PHE A 488 18.99 -8.26 5.02
C PHE A 488 18.54 -9.63 5.48
N HIS A 489 17.70 -10.25 4.68
CA HIS A 489 17.23 -11.60 4.98
C HIS A 489 17.05 -12.43 3.71
N TYR A 490 17.23 -13.73 3.88
CA TYR A 490 17.12 -14.70 2.79
C TYR A 490 16.81 -16.11 3.33
N THR A 491 16.44 -17.02 2.43
CA THR A 491 16.13 -18.41 2.77
C THR A 491 17.24 -19.32 2.22
N ILE A 492 17.75 -20.21 3.06
CA ILE A 492 18.61 -21.30 2.64
C ILE A 492 17.79 -22.28 1.79
N PRO A 493 18.26 -22.67 0.59
CA PRO A 493 17.54 -23.63 -0.25
C PRO A 493 17.24 -24.93 0.50
N PHE A 494 16.12 -25.57 0.17
CA PHE A 494 15.74 -26.89 0.69
C PHE A 494 15.42 -27.86 -0.44
N LYS A 495 15.48 -29.15 -0.16
CA LYS A 495 15.08 -30.23 -1.07
C LYS A 495 13.93 -31.00 -0.42
N SER A 496 12.80 -31.10 -1.10
CA SER A 496 11.63 -31.86 -0.64
C SER A 496 10.63 -31.96 -1.79
N ASP A 497 9.80 -32.99 -1.79
CA ASP A 497 8.64 -33.09 -2.67
C ASP A 497 7.45 -32.26 -2.16
N GLU A 498 7.49 -31.83 -0.90
CA GLU A 498 6.49 -30.96 -0.31
C GLU A 498 6.78 -29.49 -0.57
N GLU A 499 5.72 -28.69 -0.71
CA GLU A 499 5.81 -27.24 -0.87
C GLU A 499 5.99 -26.56 0.50
N ARG A 500 6.91 -25.60 0.57
CA ARG A 500 7.03 -24.70 1.70
C ARG A 500 6.09 -23.52 1.54
N ILE A 501 5.33 -23.18 2.58
CA ILE A 501 4.41 -22.05 2.60
C ILE A 501 4.76 -21.11 3.76
N VAL A 502 4.93 -19.84 3.46
CA VAL A 502 5.27 -18.79 4.43
C VAL A 502 4.33 -17.61 4.25
N LEU A 503 3.76 -17.12 5.33
CA LEU A 503 3.12 -15.81 5.40
C LEU A 503 4.19 -14.78 5.79
N ALA A 504 4.62 -13.99 4.85
CA ALA A 504 5.50 -12.85 5.08
C ALA A 504 4.69 -11.57 5.27
N PHE A 505 5.16 -10.67 6.12
CA PHE A 505 4.49 -9.40 6.36
C PHE A 505 5.44 -8.30 6.83
N ASP A 506 5.03 -7.05 6.59
CA ASP A 506 5.70 -5.84 7.05
C ASP A 506 4.79 -4.98 7.93
N VAL A 507 5.38 -4.40 8.95
CA VAL A 507 4.84 -3.28 9.70
C VAL A 507 5.25 -2.00 9.00
N MET A 508 4.29 -1.28 8.44
CA MET A 508 4.52 -0.06 7.66
C MET A 508 4.09 1.16 8.47
N ALA A 509 5.01 2.04 8.84
CA ALA A 509 4.67 3.31 9.51
C ALA A 509 3.75 4.17 8.62
N LYS A 510 2.72 4.82 9.26
CA LYS A 510 1.80 5.77 8.59
C LYS A 510 2.32 7.18 8.67
#